data_ad80ddf9c0f8ca1ebc97dea5a8616a1d
#
_entry.id   ad80ddf9c0f8ca1ebc97dea5a8616a1d
#
_cell.length_a   1.000
_cell.length_b   1.000
_cell.length_c   1.000
_cell.angle_alpha   90.00
_cell.angle_beta   90.00
_cell.angle_gamma   90.00
#
_symmetry.space_group_name_H-M   'P 1'
#
loop_
_entity.id
_entity.type
_entity.pdbx_description
1 polymer ?
#
loop_
_entity_poly.entity_id
_entity_poly.type
_entity_poly.pdbx_seq_one_letter_code
_entity_poly.pdbx_strand_id
1 'polypeptide(L)'
;MFRRICCYLAGVIMACGLLSAAEPSGVWLDVPFVKQEKNGCGAAGVAMVMQFWQRQQGGSPNAASDARQIRKALYSSRAHGIYASDLEQYLKAQGFQAFAFKGTHDDLEQQLEKGRPLIVALRPTGQGPLHYVVVTGLDPGNHLVVLNDPAERKLLKQEQARFEKEWKDAGNWTLLAVPQSERASSER
;
A
#
# COMPACT_ATOMS: atom_id res chain seq x y z
N MET A 1 81.80 -6.05 24.93
CA MET A 1 81.21 -5.44 23.72
C MET A 1 79.96 -6.23 23.34
N PHE A 2 78.78 -5.85 23.88
CA PHE A 2 77.51 -6.56 23.65
C PHE A 2 76.49 -5.62 23.00
N ARG A 3 76.16 -5.87 21.73
CA ARG A 3 75.12 -5.16 20.98
C ARG A 3 73.77 -5.73 21.33
N ARG A 4 72.89 -4.95 21.95
CA ARG A 4 71.48 -5.27 22.19
C ARG A 4 70.76 -5.01 20.95
N ILE A 5 70.11 -6.04 20.35
CA ILE A 5 69.17 -5.96 19.25
C ILE A 5 67.78 -5.82 19.87
N CYS A 6 67.15 -4.68 19.63
CA CYS A 6 65.80 -4.39 20.08
C CYS A 6 64.83 -4.79 18.93
N CYS A 7 64.07 -5.89 19.11
CA CYS A 7 63.01 -6.29 18.15
C CYS A 7 61.76 -5.47 18.45
N TYR A 8 61.39 -4.59 17.53
CA TYR A 8 60.05 -3.96 17.53
C TYR A 8 59.04 -4.92 16.89
N LEU A 9 58.14 -5.47 17.67
CA LEU A 9 56.95 -6.16 17.24
C LEU A 9 55.87 -5.10 16.91
N ALA A 10 55.68 -4.79 15.63
CA ALA A 10 54.55 -3.98 15.18
C ALA A 10 53.29 -4.83 15.18
N GLY A 11 52.43 -4.63 16.17
CA GLY A 11 51.11 -5.22 16.22
C GLY A 11 50.18 -4.54 15.23
N VAL A 12 49.79 -5.23 14.15
CA VAL A 12 48.74 -4.79 13.24
C VAL A 12 47.37 -5.10 13.89
N ILE A 13 46.73 -4.08 14.46
CA ILE A 13 45.33 -4.17 14.91
C ILE A 13 44.46 -4.10 13.69
N MET A 14 43.94 -5.23 13.22
CA MET A 14 42.94 -5.34 12.16
C MET A 14 41.59 -4.96 12.76
N ALA A 15 41.20 -3.70 12.61
CA ALA A 15 39.89 -3.21 12.96
C ALA A 15 38.85 -3.84 12.01
N CYS A 16 38.22 -4.92 12.47
CA CYS A 16 37.07 -5.51 11.78
C CYS A 16 35.87 -4.58 11.97
N GLY A 17 35.63 -3.69 11.00
CA GLY A 17 34.48 -2.85 10.97
C GLY A 17 33.22 -3.73 10.81
N LEU A 18 32.41 -3.83 11.85
CA LEU A 18 31.07 -4.39 11.77
C LEU A 18 30.24 -3.46 10.87
N LEU A 19 30.09 -3.83 9.60
CA LEU A 19 29.04 -3.26 8.77
C LEU A 19 27.70 -3.69 9.38
N SER A 20 27.10 -2.82 10.20
CA SER A 20 25.73 -2.97 10.63
C SER A 20 24.88 -2.74 9.35
N ALA A 21 24.39 -3.82 8.75
CA ALA A 21 23.36 -3.71 7.76
C ALA A 21 22.16 -3.04 8.45
N ALA A 22 21.78 -1.85 8.00
CA ALA A 22 20.56 -1.21 8.48
C ALA A 22 19.39 -2.16 8.13
N GLU A 23 18.67 -2.60 9.17
CA GLU A 23 17.43 -3.34 8.96
C GLU A 23 16.53 -2.52 8.05
N PRO A 24 15.89 -3.14 7.03
CA PRO A 24 15.02 -2.41 6.12
C PRO A 24 13.89 -1.76 6.93
N SER A 25 13.88 -0.43 6.92
CA SER A 25 12.86 0.33 7.64
C SER A 25 11.52 0.12 6.96
N GLY A 26 10.51 -0.32 7.73
CA GLY A 26 9.14 -0.43 7.22
C GLY A 26 8.59 0.93 6.78
N VAL A 27 7.74 0.93 5.76
CA VAL A 27 7.01 2.10 5.29
C VAL A 27 5.54 1.94 5.62
N TRP A 28 4.89 3.02 6.11
CA TRP A 28 3.45 3.03 6.29
C TRP A 28 2.87 4.44 6.17
N LEU A 29 1.61 4.51 5.72
CA LEU A 29 0.87 5.73 5.46
C LEU A 29 -0.35 5.80 6.38
N ASP A 30 -0.62 6.97 6.99
CA ASP A 30 -1.83 7.19 7.77
C ASP A 30 -3.04 7.44 6.87
N VAL A 31 -3.50 6.38 6.21
CA VAL A 31 -4.70 6.42 5.40
C VAL A 31 -5.94 6.41 6.30
N PRO A 32 -6.93 7.32 6.08
CA PRO A 32 -8.19 7.28 6.80
C PRO A 32 -8.86 5.91 6.70
N PHE A 33 -9.51 5.49 7.77
CA PHE A 33 -10.26 4.24 7.75
C PHE A 33 -11.75 4.49 7.54
N VAL A 34 -12.32 3.77 6.57
CA VAL A 34 -13.76 3.76 6.29
C VAL A 34 -14.25 2.32 6.39
N LYS A 35 -15.12 2.04 7.38
CA LYS A 35 -15.75 0.73 7.50
C LYS A 35 -16.76 0.52 6.39
N GLN A 36 -16.73 -0.67 5.78
CA GLN A 36 -17.71 -0.97 4.72
C GLN A 36 -19.12 -1.18 5.26
N GLU A 37 -20.11 -0.86 4.44
CA GLU A 37 -21.43 -1.44 4.52
C GLU A 37 -21.48 -2.79 3.80
N LYS A 38 -22.60 -3.50 3.87
CA LYS A 38 -22.77 -4.80 3.19
C LYS A 38 -22.36 -4.71 1.71
N ASN A 39 -21.43 -5.56 1.30
CA ASN A 39 -20.89 -5.63 -0.06
C ASN A 39 -20.29 -4.29 -0.57
N GLY A 40 -19.72 -3.49 0.34
CA GLY A 40 -19.20 -2.14 0.07
C GLY A 40 -17.69 -2.00 0.11
N CYS A 41 -16.92 -3.09 0.09
CA CYS A 41 -15.44 -3.03 0.21
C CYS A 41 -14.79 -2.13 -0.85
N GLY A 42 -15.23 -2.21 -2.11
CA GLY A 42 -14.71 -1.35 -3.18
C GLY A 42 -15.01 0.13 -2.94
N ALA A 43 -16.25 0.46 -2.52
CA ALA A 43 -16.61 1.84 -2.20
C ALA A 43 -15.82 2.39 -1.00
N ALA A 44 -15.62 1.57 0.03
CA ALA A 44 -14.83 1.96 1.19
C ALA A 44 -13.35 2.15 0.83
N GLY A 45 -12.77 1.26 -0.02
CA GLY A 45 -11.41 1.38 -0.50
C GLY A 45 -11.17 2.68 -1.29
N VAL A 46 -12.07 2.98 -2.24
CA VAL A 46 -12.03 4.24 -3.00
C VAL A 46 -12.17 5.45 -2.08
N ALA A 47 -13.13 5.42 -1.14
CA ALA A 47 -13.31 6.50 -0.17
C ALA A 47 -12.05 6.76 0.66
N MET A 48 -11.40 5.70 1.16
CA MET A 48 -10.15 5.81 1.93
C MET A 48 -9.05 6.48 1.14
N VAL A 49 -8.84 6.07 -0.12
CA VAL A 49 -7.79 6.66 -0.98
C VAL A 49 -8.10 8.11 -1.33
N MET A 50 -9.35 8.43 -1.71
CA MET A 50 -9.74 9.82 -2.00
C MET A 50 -9.60 10.73 -0.78
N GLN A 51 -10.06 10.30 0.39
CA GLN A 51 -9.93 11.05 1.64
C GLN A 51 -8.48 11.23 2.07
N PHE A 52 -7.61 10.24 1.82
CA PHE A 52 -6.17 10.37 2.04
C PHE A 52 -5.61 11.54 1.22
N TRP A 53 -5.85 11.56 -0.09
CA TRP A 53 -5.35 12.62 -0.96
C TRP A 53 -5.97 13.99 -0.65
N GLN A 54 -7.25 14.05 -0.29
CA GLN A 54 -7.89 15.29 0.14
C GLN A 54 -7.19 15.88 1.37
N ARG A 55 -6.85 15.04 2.37
CA ARG A 55 -6.09 15.49 3.54
C ARG A 55 -4.69 15.96 3.19
N GLN A 56 -3.98 15.25 2.30
CA GLN A 56 -2.64 15.66 1.85
C GLN A 56 -2.65 17.03 1.16
N GLN A 57 -3.74 17.39 0.52
CA GLN A 57 -3.94 18.69 -0.12
C GLN A 57 -4.52 19.76 0.82
N GLY A 58 -4.65 19.49 2.11
CA GLY A 58 -5.22 20.42 3.10
C GLY A 58 -6.73 20.54 3.04
N GLY A 59 -7.40 19.65 2.28
CA GLY A 59 -8.86 19.62 2.16
C GLY A 59 -9.54 18.68 3.16
N SER A 60 -10.87 18.65 3.10
CA SER A 60 -11.72 17.77 3.90
C SER A 60 -12.49 16.79 3.01
N PRO A 61 -12.90 15.63 3.55
CA PRO A 61 -13.78 14.71 2.85
C PRO A 61 -15.05 15.40 2.35
N ASN A 62 -15.48 15.05 1.14
CA ASN A 62 -16.67 15.59 0.49
C ASN A 62 -17.62 14.47 0.04
N ALA A 63 -18.75 14.82 -0.57
CA ALA A 63 -19.73 13.84 -1.04
C ALA A 63 -19.16 12.81 -2.03
N ALA A 64 -18.22 13.21 -2.88
CA ALA A 64 -17.57 12.30 -3.84
C ALA A 64 -16.66 11.27 -3.15
N SER A 65 -16.13 11.56 -1.97
CA SER A 65 -15.33 10.63 -1.14
C SER A 65 -16.13 9.97 -0.01
N ASP A 66 -17.47 10.07 -0.03
CA ASP A 66 -18.35 9.35 0.89
C ASP A 66 -18.64 7.94 0.37
N ALA A 67 -18.31 6.92 1.16
CA ALA A 67 -18.43 5.52 0.75
C ALA A 67 -19.87 5.09 0.43
N ARG A 68 -20.88 5.69 1.06
CA ARG A 68 -22.28 5.38 0.81
C ARG A 68 -22.71 5.94 -0.55
N GLN A 69 -22.26 7.16 -0.88
CA GLN A 69 -22.53 7.76 -2.18
C GLN A 69 -21.85 6.99 -3.31
N ILE A 70 -20.57 6.61 -3.11
CA ILE A 70 -19.82 5.78 -4.05
C ILE A 70 -20.55 4.44 -4.26
N ARG A 71 -20.94 3.79 -3.17
CA ARG A 71 -21.67 2.52 -3.24
C ARG A 71 -23.02 2.69 -3.96
N LYS A 72 -23.77 3.75 -3.66
CA LYS A 72 -25.04 4.04 -4.33
C LYS A 72 -24.87 4.22 -5.85
N ALA A 73 -23.78 4.85 -6.26
CA ALA A 73 -23.49 5.09 -7.68
C ALA A 73 -23.02 3.85 -8.44
N LEU A 74 -22.24 2.97 -7.79
CA LEU A 74 -21.50 1.92 -8.49
C LEU A 74 -21.95 0.49 -8.17
N TYR A 75 -22.81 0.28 -7.16
CA TYR A 75 -23.21 -1.06 -6.75
C TYR A 75 -23.94 -1.81 -7.85
N SER A 76 -23.49 -3.00 -8.15
CA SER A 76 -24.13 -3.95 -9.07
C SER A 76 -24.69 -5.14 -8.30
N SER A 77 -25.99 -5.38 -8.42
CA SER A 77 -26.62 -6.58 -7.86
C SER A 77 -26.10 -7.85 -8.54
N ARG A 78 -25.72 -7.80 -9.80
CA ARG A 78 -25.16 -8.93 -10.55
C ARG A 78 -23.75 -9.31 -10.04
N ALA A 79 -22.92 -8.32 -9.68
CA ALA A 79 -21.60 -8.55 -9.11
C ALA A 79 -21.64 -8.82 -7.61
N HIS A 80 -22.78 -8.62 -6.96
CA HIS A 80 -22.89 -8.55 -5.50
C HIS A 80 -21.85 -7.62 -4.85
N GLY A 81 -21.51 -6.52 -5.56
CA GLY A 81 -20.44 -5.59 -5.18
C GLY A 81 -20.25 -4.52 -6.26
N ILE A 82 -19.03 -4.08 -6.45
CA ILE A 82 -18.62 -3.11 -7.46
C ILE A 82 -17.59 -3.75 -8.38
N TYR A 83 -17.77 -3.60 -9.70
CA TYR A 83 -16.77 -4.07 -10.65
C TYR A 83 -15.47 -3.28 -10.53
N ALA A 84 -14.34 -3.96 -10.74
CA ALA A 84 -13.01 -3.33 -10.70
C ALA A 84 -12.87 -2.17 -11.70
N SER A 85 -13.45 -2.31 -12.89
CA SER A 85 -13.50 -1.25 -13.91
C SER A 85 -14.23 0.00 -13.45
N ASP A 86 -15.30 -0.17 -12.66
CA ASP A 86 -16.12 0.95 -12.21
C ASP A 86 -15.40 1.75 -11.10
N LEU A 87 -14.59 1.09 -10.28
CA LEU A 87 -13.71 1.76 -9.29
C LEU A 87 -12.71 2.67 -9.99
N GLU A 88 -12.05 2.15 -11.04
CA GLU A 88 -11.08 2.91 -11.83
C GLU A 88 -11.74 4.10 -12.55
N GLN A 89 -12.87 3.87 -13.21
CA GLN A 89 -13.61 4.91 -13.92
C GLN A 89 -14.11 5.99 -12.97
N TYR A 90 -14.62 5.61 -11.81
CA TYR A 90 -15.07 6.57 -10.82
C TYR A 90 -13.93 7.49 -10.37
N LEU A 91 -12.77 6.94 -10.02
CA LEU A 91 -11.60 7.74 -9.65
C LEU A 91 -11.17 8.69 -10.76
N LYS A 92 -11.17 8.23 -12.03
CA LYS A 92 -10.89 9.09 -13.19
C LYS A 92 -11.90 10.24 -13.31
N ALA A 93 -13.19 9.96 -13.14
CA ALA A 93 -14.24 10.96 -13.16
C ALA A 93 -14.14 11.97 -12.01
N GLN A 94 -13.49 11.62 -10.90
CA GLN A 94 -13.25 12.51 -9.76
C GLN A 94 -11.90 13.25 -9.85
N GLY A 95 -11.24 13.28 -11.02
CA GLY A 95 -10.00 14.04 -11.23
C GLY A 95 -8.73 13.33 -10.76
N PHE A 96 -8.75 12.01 -10.64
CA PHE A 96 -7.57 11.20 -10.39
C PHE A 96 -7.02 10.61 -11.69
N GLN A 97 -5.71 10.47 -11.76
CA GLN A 97 -5.09 9.49 -12.65
C GLN A 97 -5.19 8.14 -11.95
N ALA A 98 -5.93 7.22 -12.54
CA ALA A 98 -6.15 5.90 -11.99
C ALA A 98 -5.67 4.84 -12.98
N PHE A 99 -4.92 3.84 -12.47
CA PHE A 99 -4.28 2.79 -13.23
C PHE A 99 -4.56 1.45 -12.58
N ALA A 100 -5.31 0.59 -13.27
CA ALA A 100 -5.45 -0.80 -12.87
C ALA A 100 -4.40 -1.65 -13.60
N PHE A 101 -3.67 -2.47 -12.84
CA PHE A 101 -2.58 -3.31 -13.38
C PHE A 101 -2.40 -4.59 -12.55
N LYS A 102 -1.60 -5.52 -13.09
CA LYS A 102 -1.15 -6.69 -12.35
C LYS A 102 0.12 -6.31 -11.58
N GLY A 103 -0.03 -6.10 -10.27
CA GLY A 103 1.04 -5.63 -9.42
C GLY A 103 2.03 -6.72 -9.00
N THR A 104 3.19 -6.28 -8.55
CA THR A 104 4.24 -7.05 -7.89
C THR A 104 4.48 -6.50 -6.48
N HIS A 105 5.22 -7.22 -5.65
CA HIS A 105 5.63 -6.73 -4.33
C HIS A 105 6.45 -5.42 -4.45
N ASP A 106 7.37 -5.38 -5.40
CA ASP A 106 8.19 -4.19 -5.68
C ASP A 106 7.35 -2.98 -6.09
N ASP A 107 6.25 -3.19 -6.84
CA ASP A 107 5.31 -2.11 -7.16
C ASP A 107 4.65 -1.54 -5.91
N LEU A 108 4.25 -2.41 -4.96
CA LEU A 108 3.66 -1.97 -3.69
C LEU A 108 4.68 -1.14 -2.91
N GLU A 109 5.90 -1.65 -2.75
CA GLU A 109 6.98 -0.97 -2.04
C GLU A 109 7.26 0.40 -2.66
N GLN A 110 7.53 0.46 -3.96
CA GLN A 110 7.83 1.71 -4.68
C GLN A 110 6.72 2.76 -4.56
N GLN A 111 5.44 2.35 -4.61
CA GLN A 111 4.36 3.31 -4.51
C GLN A 111 4.17 3.79 -3.06
N LEU A 112 4.30 2.91 -2.09
CA LEU A 112 4.22 3.27 -0.67
C LEU A 112 5.36 4.20 -0.26
N GLU A 113 6.59 3.98 -0.73
CA GLU A 113 7.73 4.89 -0.52
C GLU A 113 7.48 6.28 -1.11
N LYS A 114 6.73 6.37 -2.21
CA LYS A 114 6.27 7.64 -2.81
C LYS A 114 5.06 8.24 -2.08
N GLY A 115 4.63 7.67 -0.95
CA GLY A 115 3.48 8.15 -0.22
C GLY A 115 2.13 7.84 -0.88
N ARG A 116 2.04 6.79 -1.69
CA ARG A 116 0.86 6.45 -2.52
C ARG A 116 0.24 5.14 -2.06
N PRO A 117 -0.90 5.16 -1.35
CA PRO A 117 -1.62 3.95 -1.00
C PRO A 117 -2.25 3.30 -2.23
N LEU A 118 -2.38 1.96 -2.20
CA LEU A 118 -2.93 1.20 -3.31
C LEU A 118 -4.18 0.41 -2.87
N ILE A 119 -5.17 0.32 -3.75
CA ILE A 119 -6.28 -0.62 -3.58
C ILE A 119 -5.87 -1.93 -4.24
N VAL A 120 -6.01 -3.04 -3.53
CA VAL A 120 -5.79 -4.37 -4.09
C VAL A 120 -7.02 -5.25 -3.92
N ALA A 121 -7.18 -6.23 -4.81
CA ALA A 121 -8.18 -7.27 -4.64
C ALA A 121 -7.54 -8.50 -4.00
N LEU A 122 -8.17 -9.06 -2.99
CA LEU A 122 -7.81 -10.32 -2.36
C LEU A 122 -8.88 -11.38 -2.61
N ARG A 123 -8.49 -12.64 -2.49
CA ARG A 123 -9.39 -13.80 -2.51
C ARG A 123 -9.10 -14.70 -1.32
N PRO A 124 -9.58 -14.35 -0.13
CA PRO A 124 -9.19 -15.00 1.15
C PRO A 124 -9.40 -16.52 1.19
N THR A 125 -10.38 -17.03 0.45
CA THR A 125 -10.69 -18.47 0.41
C THR A 125 -10.19 -19.17 -0.86
N GLY A 126 -9.40 -18.47 -1.71
CA GLY A 126 -8.99 -18.98 -3.02
C GLY A 126 -10.12 -19.05 -4.05
N GLN A 127 -11.36 -19.03 -3.60
CA GLN A 127 -12.61 -19.04 -4.39
C GLN A 127 -13.60 -18.03 -3.82
N GLY A 128 -14.63 -17.68 -4.58
CA GLY A 128 -15.65 -16.73 -4.10
C GLY A 128 -15.39 -15.29 -4.56
N PRO A 129 -16.12 -14.32 -4.00
CA PRO A 129 -16.04 -12.91 -4.42
C PRO A 129 -14.69 -12.29 -4.08
N LEU A 130 -14.30 -11.30 -4.86
CA LEU A 130 -13.15 -10.46 -4.56
C LEU A 130 -13.45 -9.59 -3.33
N HIS A 131 -12.41 -9.39 -2.52
CA HIS A 131 -12.42 -8.46 -1.39
C HIS A 131 -11.39 -7.36 -1.64
N TYR A 132 -11.85 -6.09 -1.64
CA TYR A 132 -10.96 -4.95 -1.84
C TYR A 132 -10.48 -4.40 -0.50
N VAL A 133 -9.17 -4.23 -0.38
CA VAL A 133 -8.50 -3.62 0.77
C VAL A 133 -7.55 -2.52 0.30
N VAL A 134 -7.12 -1.65 1.21
CA VAL A 134 -6.08 -0.64 0.91
C VAL A 134 -4.78 -1.05 1.56
N VAL A 135 -3.74 -1.26 0.74
CA VAL A 135 -2.36 -1.45 1.24
C VAL A 135 -1.85 -0.09 1.68
N THR A 136 -1.49 -0.01 2.95
CA THR A 136 -1.06 1.24 3.60
C THR A 136 0.39 1.18 4.08
N GLY A 137 1.01 0.00 4.07
CA GLY A 137 2.39 -0.14 4.49
C GLY A 137 2.96 -1.53 4.33
N LEU A 138 4.27 -1.61 4.47
CA LEU A 138 5.07 -2.83 4.51
C LEU A 138 5.98 -2.81 5.73
N ASP A 139 6.14 -3.94 6.37
CA ASP A 139 7.08 -4.17 7.48
C ASP A 139 7.97 -5.36 7.09
N PRO A 140 9.01 -5.12 6.27
CA PRO A 140 9.84 -6.19 5.73
C PRO A 140 10.63 -6.94 6.82
N GLY A 141 11.02 -6.26 7.90
CA GLY A 141 11.73 -6.88 9.03
C GLY A 141 10.88 -7.94 9.75
N ASN A 142 9.55 -7.79 9.74
CA ASN A 142 8.61 -8.75 10.33
C ASN A 142 7.84 -9.57 9.29
N HIS A 143 8.12 -9.41 8.00
CA HIS A 143 7.40 -10.05 6.90
C HIS A 143 5.88 -9.79 6.93
N LEU A 144 5.49 -8.52 7.13
CA LEU A 144 4.10 -8.12 7.24
C LEU A 144 3.71 -7.09 6.17
N VAL A 145 2.47 -7.23 5.70
CA VAL A 145 1.78 -6.21 4.92
C VAL A 145 0.75 -5.53 5.82
N VAL A 146 0.72 -4.21 5.81
CA VAL A 146 -0.22 -3.41 6.61
C VAL A 146 -1.37 -2.95 5.74
N LEU A 147 -2.59 -3.29 6.14
CA LEU A 147 -3.81 -3.08 5.39
C LEU A 147 -4.81 -2.22 6.15
N ASN A 148 -5.56 -1.40 5.44
CA ASN A 148 -6.88 -0.99 5.90
C ASN A 148 -7.90 -1.94 5.27
N ASP A 149 -8.38 -2.91 6.04
CA ASP A 149 -9.43 -3.84 5.62
C ASP A 149 -10.79 -3.29 6.06
N PRO A 150 -11.65 -2.86 5.11
CA PRO A 150 -12.92 -2.23 5.43
C PRO A 150 -13.94 -3.16 6.10
N ALA A 151 -13.76 -4.48 5.98
CA ALA A 151 -14.59 -5.45 6.70
C ALA A 151 -14.15 -5.64 8.15
N GLU A 152 -12.86 -5.46 8.42
CA GLU A 152 -12.26 -5.72 9.71
C GLU A 152 -11.87 -4.42 10.43
N ARG A 153 -10.69 -3.87 10.13
CA ARG A 153 -10.11 -2.75 10.88
C ARG A 153 -9.02 -1.97 10.12
N LYS A 154 -8.71 -0.80 10.66
CA LYS A 154 -7.53 -0.01 10.29
C LYS A 154 -6.24 -0.72 10.71
N LEU A 155 -5.19 -0.60 9.89
CA LEU A 155 -3.83 -1.10 10.17
C LEU A 155 -3.80 -2.60 10.55
N LEU A 156 -4.58 -3.40 9.86
CA LEU A 156 -4.52 -4.85 9.96
C LEU A 156 -3.15 -5.33 9.47
N LYS A 157 -2.41 -6.01 10.32
CA LYS A 157 -1.15 -6.65 9.95
C LYS A 157 -1.43 -8.07 9.47
N GLN A 158 -1.03 -8.38 8.26
CA GLN A 158 -1.17 -9.70 7.65
C GLN A 158 0.20 -10.22 7.26
N GLU A 159 0.48 -11.51 7.50
CA GLU A 159 1.70 -12.15 7.03
C GLU A 159 1.82 -12.03 5.50
N GLN A 160 3.01 -11.65 5.03
CA GLN A 160 3.28 -11.38 3.62
C GLN A 160 2.94 -12.58 2.74
N ALA A 161 3.34 -13.79 3.14
CA ALA A 161 3.08 -15.01 2.36
C ALA A 161 1.57 -15.28 2.20
N ARG A 162 0.78 -15.01 3.24
CA ARG A 162 -0.68 -15.13 3.18
C ARG A 162 -1.28 -14.07 2.24
N PHE A 163 -0.86 -12.81 2.40
CA PHE A 163 -1.29 -11.70 1.55
C PHE A 163 -0.99 -11.99 0.08
N GLU A 164 0.24 -12.37 -0.25
CA GLU A 164 0.66 -12.65 -1.62
C GLU A 164 -0.13 -13.79 -2.26
N LYS A 165 -0.44 -14.84 -1.47
CA LYS A 165 -1.29 -15.93 -1.93
C LYS A 165 -2.69 -15.43 -2.27
N GLU A 166 -3.36 -14.72 -1.36
CA GLU A 166 -4.72 -14.21 -1.54
C GLU A 166 -4.79 -13.18 -2.69
N TRP A 167 -3.77 -12.37 -2.85
CA TRP A 167 -3.62 -11.41 -3.93
C TRP A 167 -3.39 -12.10 -5.29
N LYS A 168 -2.52 -13.11 -5.32
CA LYS A 168 -2.29 -13.95 -6.51
C LYS A 168 -3.57 -14.67 -6.96
N ASP A 169 -4.34 -15.20 -6.01
CA ASP A 169 -5.62 -15.85 -6.28
C ASP A 169 -6.67 -14.87 -6.87
N ALA A 170 -6.47 -13.56 -6.67
CA ALA A 170 -7.21 -12.46 -7.30
C ALA A 170 -6.54 -11.89 -8.57
N GLY A 171 -5.52 -12.57 -9.12
CA GLY A 171 -4.78 -12.14 -10.31
C GLY A 171 -3.82 -10.97 -10.08
N ASN A 172 -3.42 -10.72 -8.84
CA ASN A 172 -2.58 -9.59 -8.43
C ASN A 172 -3.19 -8.22 -8.83
N TRP A 173 -4.53 -8.15 -8.90
CA TRP A 173 -5.19 -6.92 -9.30
C TRP A 173 -4.89 -5.79 -8.32
N THR A 174 -4.42 -4.70 -8.87
CA THR A 174 -3.97 -3.51 -8.14
C THR A 174 -4.50 -2.26 -8.82
N LEU A 175 -4.94 -1.28 -8.04
CA LEU A 175 -5.40 0.01 -8.51
C LEU A 175 -4.63 1.12 -7.78
N LEU A 176 -3.84 1.86 -8.52
CA LEU A 176 -3.18 3.08 -8.08
C LEU A 176 -4.03 4.28 -8.51
N ALA A 177 -4.22 5.23 -7.61
CA ALA A 177 -4.84 6.50 -7.93
C ALA A 177 -4.06 7.66 -7.33
N VAL A 178 -3.72 8.65 -8.16
CA VAL A 178 -3.03 9.89 -7.77
C VAL A 178 -3.78 11.10 -8.30
N PRO A 179 -3.85 12.23 -7.57
CA PRO A 179 -4.48 13.45 -8.07
C PRO A 179 -3.83 13.94 -9.36
N GLN A 180 -4.61 14.46 -10.29
CA GLN A 180 -4.07 15.00 -11.56
C GLN A 180 -3.10 16.17 -11.36
N SER A 181 -3.26 16.96 -10.30
CA SER A 181 -2.41 18.09 -9.95
C SER A 181 -0.97 17.71 -9.55
N GLU A 182 -0.74 16.45 -9.17
CA GLU A 182 0.60 15.99 -8.78
C GLU A 182 1.59 15.87 -9.96
N ARG A 183 1.09 15.80 -11.19
CA ARG A 183 1.92 15.71 -12.40
C ARG A 183 2.73 16.98 -12.68
N ALA A 184 2.22 18.14 -12.30
CA ALA A 184 2.87 19.43 -12.54
C ALA A 184 4.07 19.70 -11.61
N SER A 185 4.21 18.99 -10.49
CA SER A 185 5.28 19.19 -9.51
C SER A 185 6.46 18.23 -9.68
N SER A 186 6.30 17.12 -10.43
CA SER A 186 7.37 16.14 -10.65
C SER A 186 8.16 16.37 -11.95
N GLU A 187 7.75 17.33 -12.79
CA GLU A 187 8.41 17.70 -14.05
C GLU A 187 9.20 19.03 -13.96
N ARG A 188 9.43 19.56 -12.73
CA ARG A 188 10.24 20.77 -12.51
C ARG A 188 11.53 20.48 -11.77
#